data_3434b728ab3070768ceeab2258863552
#
_entry.id   3434b728ab3070768ceeab2258863552
#
_cell.length_a   1.000
_cell.length_b   1.000
_cell.length_c   1.000
_cell.angle_alpha   90.00
_cell.angle_beta   90.00
_cell.angle_gamma   90.00
#
_symmetry.space_group_name_H-M   'P 1'
#
loop_
_entity.id
_entity.type
_entity.pdbx_description
1 polymer ?
#
loop_
_entity_poly.entity_id
_entity_poly.type
_entity_poly.pdbx_seq_one_letter_code
_entity_poly.pdbx_strand_id
1 'polypeptide(L)'
;RIVEGHDGDEGFAPKLERVWREQDYVRPRVKVGYFPCNSDGNELVIFDPEDHAREIERLVFPRQPRHDRICLADFYRPLDSGERDVVALQVATVGDEVTKRIERLERDGEFAEQLFVHGLGVQAAEGLAEWLDFLRRRLTGE
;
A
#
# COMPACT_ATOMS: atom_id res chain seq x y z
N ARG A 1 -7.96 1.76 -15.35
CA ARG A 1 -8.60 2.30 -16.56
C ARG A 1 -8.26 3.78 -16.61
N ILE A 2 -7.26 4.13 -17.44
CA ILE A 2 -6.84 5.52 -17.68
C ILE A 2 -8.01 6.23 -18.37
N VAL A 3 -8.45 7.36 -17.82
CA VAL A 3 -9.53 8.18 -18.40
C VAL A 3 -8.97 8.83 -19.65
N GLU A 4 -9.53 8.50 -20.82
CA GLU A 4 -9.27 9.20 -22.07
C GLU A 4 -9.75 10.64 -21.94
N GLY A 5 -8.82 11.60 -22.04
CA GLY A 5 -9.12 13.02 -21.97
C GLY A 5 -9.80 13.53 -23.24
N HIS A 6 -10.64 14.55 -23.07
CA HIS A 6 -11.33 15.27 -24.15
C HIS A 6 -10.34 16.04 -25.01
N ASP A 7 -10.63 16.12 -26.33
CA ASP A 7 -9.84 16.81 -27.35
C ASP A 7 -9.38 18.22 -26.93
N GLY A 8 -8.05 18.44 -26.94
CA GLY A 8 -7.41 19.75 -26.77
C GLY A 8 -6.61 19.94 -25.49
N ASP A 9 -6.73 19.09 -24.48
CA ASP A 9 -5.88 19.09 -23.29
C ASP A 9 -4.97 17.86 -23.34
N GLU A 10 -3.65 18.04 -23.22
CA GLU A 10 -2.74 16.92 -22.98
C GLU A 10 -3.29 16.16 -21.76
N GLY A 11 -3.74 14.93 -21.97
CA GLY A 11 -4.38 14.14 -20.92
C GLY A 11 -3.52 14.07 -19.65
N PHE A 12 -4.13 13.79 -18.51
CA PHE A 12 -3.46 13.75 -17.21
C PHE A 12 -2.18 12.89 -17.19
N ALA A 13 -2.17 11.76 -17.91
CA ALA A 13 -1.05 10.85 -17.98
C ALA A 13 0.24 11.44 -18.58
N PRO A 14 0.25 12.18 -19.70
CA PRO A 14 1.45 12.85 -20.21
C PRO A 14 1.99 13.95 -19.30
N LYS A 15 1.10 14.70 -18.62
CA LYS A 15 1.50 15.69 -17.61
C LYS A 15 2.18 15.01 -16.42
N LEU A 16 1.63 13.89 -15.93
CA LEU A 16 2.23 13.07 -14.89
C LEU A 16 3.60 12.53 -15.28
N GLU A 17 3.73 11.99 -16.51
CA GLU A 17 4.98 11.43 -17.01
C GLU A 17 6.06 12.51 -17.13
N ARG A 18 5.72 13.73 -17.59
CA ARG A 18 6.62 14.85 -17.65
C ARG A 18 7.07 15.29 -16.27
N VAL A 19 6.14 15.46 -15.31
CA VAL A 19 6.46 15.80 -13.92
C VAL A 19 7.34 14.72 -13.29
N TRP A 20 7.06 13.46 -13.56
CA TRP A 20 7.89 12.34 -13.10
C TRP A 20 9.31 12.39 -13.64
N ARG A 21 9.50 12.71 -14.93
CA ARG A 21 10.82 12.80 -15.56
C ARG A 21 11.61 14.04 -15.17
N GLU A 22 10.92 15.17 -14.96
CA GLU A 22 11.55 16.46 -14.67
C GLU A 22 11.82 16.71 -13.18
N GLN A 23 11.20 15.94 -12.28
CA GLN A 23 11.20 16.20 -10.84
C GLN A 23 11.86 15.05 -10.06
N ASP A 24 13.07 15.27 -9.60
CA ASP A 24 13.86 14.31 -8.79
C ASP A 24 13.40 14.21 -7.32
N TYR A 25 12.15 14.56 -7.01
CA TYR A 25 11.63 14.47 -5.64
C TYR A 25 10.84 13.19 -5.34
N VAL A 26 10.44 12.43 -6.36
CA VAL A 26 9.75 11.14 -6.16
C VAL A 26 10.79 10.03 -6.06
N ARG A 27 10.93 9.47 -4.85
CA ARG A 27 11.90 8.41 -4.54
C ARG A 27 11.17 7.18 -4.01
N PRO A 28 10.59 6.36 -4.91
CA PRO A 28 9.81 5.20 -4.50
C PRO A 28 10.68 4.17 -3.79
N ARG A 29 10.17 3.68 -2.67
CA ARG A 29 10.78 2.59 -1.89
C ARG A 29 9.69 1.66 -1.43
N VAL A 30 10.01 0.38 -1.38
CA VAL A 30 9.14 -0.66 -0.84
C VAL A 30 9.93 -1.51 0.15
N LYS A 31 9.25 -1.88 1.23
CA LYS A 31 9.73 -2.89 2.18
C LYS A 31 8.65 -3.95 2.34
N VAL A 32 9.01 -5.22 2.23
CA VAL A 32 8.11 -6.35 2.41
C VAL A 32 8.67 -7.23 3.52
N GLY A 33 7.80 -7.73 4.40
CA GLY A 33 8.09 -8.73 5.40
C GLY A 33 7.07 -9.85 5.37
N TYR A 34 7.51 -11.08 5.58
CA TYR A 34 6.66 -12.24 5.75
C TYR A 34 6.72 -12.68 7.20
N PHE A 35 5.55 -12.87 7.81
CA PHE A 35 5.45 -13.17 9.24
C PHE A 35 4.55 -14.37 9.45
N PRO A 36 4.92 -15.31 10.33
CA PRO A 36 4.00 -16.34 10.79
C PRO A 36 2.81 -15.71 11.49
N CYS A 37 1.61 -16.20 11.23
CA CYS A 37 0.40 -15.65 11.81
C CYS A 37 -0.68 -16.70 12.04
N ASN A 38 -1.70 -16.36 12.84
CA ASN A 38 -2.95 -17.10 12.95
C ASN A 38 -4.10 -16.12 13.29
N SER A 39 -5.32 -16.50 12.96
CA SER A 39 -6.50 -15.75 13.38
C SER A 39 -6.95 -16.14 14.79
N ASP A 40 -7.42 -15.14 15.55
CA ASP A 40 -8.05 -15.29 16.86
C ASP A 40 -9.29 -14.38 16.89
N GLY A 41 -10.44 -14.93 16.51
CA GLY A 41 -11.66 -14.15 16.34
C GLY A 41 -11.55 -13.09 15.25
N ASN A 42 -11.54 -11.82 15.61
CA ASN A 42 -11.37 -10.68 14.68
C ASN A 42 -9.94 -10.18 14.61
N GLU A 43 -9.01 -10.87 15.22
CA GLU A 43 -7.61 -10.48 15.31
C GLU A 43 -6.73 -11.38 14.44
N LEU A 44 -5.69 -10.83 13.89
CA LEU A 44 -4.58 -11.55 13.29
C LEU A 44 -3.38 -11.43 14.24
N VAL A 45 -3.00 -12.55 14.83
CA VAL A 45 -1.85 -12.66 15.73
C VAL A 45 -0.60 -12.85 14.89
N ILE A 46 0.37 -11.96 15.04
CA ILE A 46 1.63 -11.97 14.31
C ILE A 46 2.73 -12.52 15.23
N PHE A 47 3.49 -13.47 14.74
CA PHE A 47 4.59 -14.08 15.47
C PHE A 47 5.95 -13.65 14.90
N ASP A 48 6.95 -13.77 15.75
CA ASP A 48 8.34 -13.54 15.35
C ASP A 48 8.77 -14.57 14.28
N PRO A 49 9.39 -14.14 13.17
CA PRO A 49 9.89 -15.05 12.15
C PRO A 49 10.99 -16.01 12.63
N GLU A 50 11.73 -15.63 13.68
CA GLU A 50 12.81 -16.45 14.25
C GLU A 50 12.31 -17.30 15.43
N ASP A 51 11.24 -16.90 16.09
CA ASP A 51 10.61 -17.63 17.19
C ASP A 51 9.09 -17.64 17.05
N HIS A 52 8.57 -18.64 16.37
CA HIS A 52 7.14 -18.81 16.08
C HIS A 52 6.24 -18.99 17.32
N ALA A 53 6.81 -19.11 18.52
CA ALA A 53 6.07 -19.13 19.78
C ALA A 53 5.90 -17.71 20.35
N ARG A 54 6.75 -16.76 19.93
CA ARG A 54 6.73 -15.38 20.42
C ARG A 54 5.77 -14.52 19.60
N GLU A 55 4.67 -14.12 20.22
CA GLU A 55 3.77 -13.11 19.67
C GLU A 55 4.45 -11.73 19.70
N ILE A 56 4.37 -10.98 18.59
CA ILE A 56 4.96 -9.64 18.46
C ILE A 56 3.90 -8.56 18.25
N GLU A 57 2.73 -8.89 17.68
CA GLU A 57 1.68 -7.90 17.42
C GLU A 57 0.33 -8.60 17.23
N ARG A 58 -0.77 -7.86 17.45
CA ARG A 58 -2.15 -8.24 17.11
C ARG A 58 -2.81 -7.15 16.28
N LEU A 59 -3.24 -7.50 15.09
CA LEU A 59 -3.96 -6.61 14.20
C LEU A 59 -5.46 -6.89 14.31
N VAL A 60 -6.22 -5.92 14.79
CA VAL A 60 -7.69 -6.03 14.95
C VAL A 60 -8.39 -5.56 13.68
N PHE A 61 -9.24 -6.39 13.11
CA PHE A 61 -10.02 -6.07 11.91
C PHE A 61 -11.50 -5.97 12.24
N PRO A 62 -12.20 -4.90 11.81
CA PRO A 62 -13.64 -4.81 11.96
C PRO A 62 -14.34 -5.84 11.08
N ARG A 63 -15.32 -6.52 11.63
CA ARG A 63 -16.18 -7.44 10.87
C ARG A 63 -17.21 -6.63 10.08
N GLN A 64 -17.47 -7.02 8.82
CA GLN A 64 -18.47 -6.37 7.99
C GLN A 64 -19.84 -6.38 8.67
N PRO A 65 -20.60 -5.26 8.66
CA PRO A 65 -21.90 -5.20 9.33
C PRO A 65 -23.02 -5.93 8.57
N ARG A 66 -22.82 -6.21 7.30
CA ARG A 66 -23.80 -6.82 6.38
C ARG A 66 -23.23 -8.03 5.67
N HIS A 67 -24.11 -8.78 4.99
CA HIS A 67 -23.79 -10.03 4.29
C HIS A 67 -23.23 -11.10 5.24
N ASP A 68 -22.24 -11.85 4.82
CA ASP A 68 -21.66 -12.98 5.55
C ASP A 68 -20.83 -12.57 6.78
N ARG A 69 -20.80 -11.26 7.11
CA ARG A 69 -20.06 -10.71 8.24
C ARG A 69 -18.58 -11.08 8.21
N ILE A 70 -17.99 -11.07 7.02
CA ILE A 70 -16.59 -11.43 6.78
C ILE A 70 -15.66 -10.46 7.51
N CYS A 71 -14.60 -11.01 8.09
CA CYS A 71 -13.46 -10.31 8.65
C CYS A 71 -12.18 -10.72 7.90
N LEU A 72 -11.21 -9.83 7.78
CA LEU A 72 -9.92 -10.17 7.15
C LEU A 72 -9.20 -11.32 7.88
N ALA A 73 -9.38 -11.43 9.20
CA ALA A 73 -8.82 -12.53 9.97
C ALA A 73 -9.37 -13.90 9.55
N ASP A 74 -10.61 -13.98 9.01
CA ASP A 74 -11.24 -15.25 8.62
C ASP A 74 -10.51 -15.97 7.47
N PHE A 75 -9.64 -15.28 6.74
CA PHE A 75 -8.85 -15.85 5.63
C PHE A 75 -7.57 -16.56 6.10
N TYR A 76 -7.26 -16.52 7.39
CA TYR A 76 -6.07 -17.14 7.97
C TYR A 76 -6.46 -18.31 8.88
N ARG A 77 -5.56 -19.27 9.02
CA ARG A 77 -5.75 -20.43 9.90
C ARG A 77 -5.96 -19.98 11.34
N PRO A 78 -6.91 -20.58 12.06
CA PRO A 78 -7.16 -20.24 13.45
C PRO A 78 -5.99 -20.64 14.36
N LEU A 79 -5.86 -19.92 15.48
CA LEU A 79 -4.76 -20.08 16.43
C LEU A 79 -4.68 -21.49 17.02
N ASP A 80 -5.82 -22.15 17.18
CA ASP A 80 -5.97 -23.52 17.72
C ASP A 80 -5.76 -24.62 16.66
N SER A 81 -5.50 -24.28 15.40
CA SER A 81 -5.25 -25.25 14.32
C SER A 81 -3.96 -26.07 14.52
N GLY A 82 -3.04 -25.60 15.36
CA GLY A 82 -1.73 -26.22 15.55
C GLY A 82 -0.72 -25.93 14.43
N GLU A 83 -1.12 -25.24 13.36
CA GLU A 83 -0.28 -24.87 12.23
C GLU A 83 -0.22 -23.35 12.08
N ARG A 84 0.94 -22.82 11.68
CA ARG A 84 1.11 -21.40 11.34
C ARG A 84 0.72 -21.14 9.89
N ASP A 85 0.08 -20.00 9.69
CA ASP A 85 -0.10 -19.39 8.38
C ASP A 85 0.95 -18.30 8.16
N VAL A 86 0.95 -17.64 7.02
CA VAL A 86 1.91 -16.57 6.70
C VAL A 86 1.18 -15.36 6.17
N VAL A 87 1.44 -14.19 6.76
CA VAL A 87 1.01 -12.90 6.24
C VAL A 87 2.17 -12.14 5.61
N ALA A 88 1.94 -11.58 4.43
CA ALA A 88 2.84 -10.61 3.82
C ALA A 88 2.40 -9.19 4.21
N LEU A 89 3.30 -8.44 4.84
CA LEU A 89 3.10 -7.02 5.13
C LEU A 89 4.02 -6.20 4.24
N GLN A 90 3.48 -5.16 3.61
CA GLN A 90 4.26 -4.27 2.76
C GLN A 90 4.04 -2.80 3.11
N VAL A 91 5.11 -2.03 2.99
CA VAL A 91 5.08 -0.58 3.11
C VAL A 91 5.67 0.01 1.82
N ALA A 92 4.87 0.79 1.11
CA ALA A 92 5.30 1.56 -0.05
C ALA A 92 5.35 3.05 0.30
N THR A 93 6.40 3.74 -0.13
CA THR A 93 6.55 5.18 0.04
C THR A 93 7.15 5.81 -1.20
N VAL A 94 6.85 7.06 -1.43
CA VAL A 94 7.45 7.89 -2.50
C VAL A 94 8.54 8.82 -2.01
N GLY A 95 8.87 8.75 -0.71
CA GLY A 95 9.94 9.50 -0.06
C GLY A 95 9.49 10.85 0.51
N ASP A 96 10.28 11.37 1.43
CA ASP A 96 9.96 12.58 2.21
C ASP A 96 10.01 13.87 1.36
N GLU A 97 10.69 13.85 0.22
CA GLU A 97 10.82 15.03 -0.64
C GLU A 97 9.47 15.44 -1.25
N VAL A 98 8.58 14.49 -1.49
CA VAL A 98 7.18 14.76 -1.91
C VAL A 98 6.44 15.56 -0.83
N THR A 99 6.54 15.15 0.43
CA THR A 99 5.93 15.85 1.57
C THR A 99 6.47 17.27 1.72
N LYS A 100 7.80 17.42 1.68
CA LYS A 100 8.46 18.74 1.75
C LYS A 100 8.04 19.67 0.60
N ARG A 101 7.84 19.11 -0.60
CA ARG A 101 7.36 19.87 -1.77
C ARG A 101 5.93 20.34 -1.55
N ILE A 102 5.05 19.48 -1.05
CA ILE A 102 3.66 19.79 -0.73
C ILE A 102 3.60 20.92 0.30
N GLU A 103 4.34 20.82 1.41
CA GLU A 103 4.39 21.85 2.46
C GLU A 103 4.93 23.20 1.96
N ARG A 104 5.86 23.18 1.00
CA ARG A 104 6.38 24.40 0.37
C ARG A 104 5.31 25.06 -0.48
N LEU A 105 4.66 24.31 -1.36
CA LEU A 105 3.59 24.80 -2.23
C LEU A 105 2.40 25.34 -1.43
N GLU A 106 2.07 24.70 -0.30
CA GLU A 106 1.04 25.21 0.62
C GLU A 106 1.39 26.58 1.21
N ARG A 107 2.63 26.75 1.68
CA ARG A 107 3.11 28.04 2.21
C ARG A 107 3.14 29.15 1.16
N ASP A 108 3.46 28.79 -0.09
CA ASP A 108 3.56 29.71 -1.21
C ASP A 108 2.18 30.03 -1.83
N GLY A 109 1.10 29.36 -1.37
CA GLY A 109 -0.27 29.53 -1.87
C GLY A 109 -0.55 28.87 -3.22
N GLU A 110 0.36 27.99 -3.68
CA GLU A 110 0.28 27.28 -4.97
C GLU A 110 -0.61 26.02 -4.87
N PHE A 111 -1.87 26.20 -4.51
CA PHE A 111 -2.79 25.11 -4.17
C PHE A 111 -3.04 24.13 -5.32
N ALA A 112 -3.08 24.62 -6.57
CA ALA A 112 -3.32 23.76 -7.72
C ALA A 112 -2.14 22.78 -7.93
N GLU A 113 -0.90 23.27 -7.83
CA GLU A 113 0.30 22.44 -7.94
C GLU A 113 0.45 21.53 -6.73
N GLN A 114 0.12 21.99 -5.52
CA GLN A 114 0.10 21.19 -4.31
C GLN A 114 -0.81 19.97 -4.47
N LEU A 115 -2.05 20.18 -4.93
CA LEU A 115 -3.00 19.07 -5.14
C LEU A 115 -2.48 18.08 -6.19
N PHE A 116 -1.85 18.58 -7.24
CA PHE A 116 -1.26 17.76 -8.29
C PHE A 116 -0.09 16.91 -7.78
N VAL A 117 0.83 17.48 -7.01
CA VAL A 117 1.96 16.79 -6.40
C VAL A 117 1.48 15.75 -5.38
N HIS A 118 0.46 16.07 -4.60
CA HIS A 118 -0.17 15.14 -3.67
C HIS A 118 -0.78 13.94 -4.41
N GLY A 119 -1.59 14.19 -5.44
CA GLY A 119 -2.19 13.14 -6.27
C GLY A 119 -1.15 12.25 -6.95
N LEU A 120 -0.06 12.84 -7.46
CA LEU A 120 1.07 12.09 -8.02
C LEU A 120 1.72 11.16 -6.97
N GLY A 121 1.94 11.66 -5.76
CA GLY A 121 2.52 10.88 -4.66
C GLY A 121 1.66 9.67 -4.30
N VAL A 122 0.35 9.86 -4.16
CA VAL A 122 -0.62 8.79 -3.87
C VAL A 122 -0.63 7.75 -4.98
N GLN A 123 -0.80 8.17 -6.23
CA GLN A 123 -0.86 7.25 -7.38
C GLN A 123 0.45 6.48 -7.58
N ALA A 124 1.59 7.11 -7.30
CA ALA A 124 2.87 6.44 -7.37
C ALA A 124 3.04 5.37 -6.27
N ALA A 125 2.59 5.65 -5.05
CA ALA A 125 2.65 4.68 -3.95
C ALA A 125 1.70 3.48 -4.20
N GLU A 126 0.48 3.74 -4.68
CA GLU A 126 -0.49 2.71 -5.05
C GLU A 126 0.02 1.85 -6.20
N GLY A 127 0.48 2.45 -7.29
CA GLY A 127 1.02 1.73 -8.44
C GLY A 127 2.25 0.88 -8.08
N LEU A 128 3.09 1.35 -7.15
CA LEU A 128 4.23 0.58 -6.65
C LEU A 128 3.76 -0.65 -5.84
N ALA A 129 2.74 -0.48 -5.00
CA ALA A 129 2.17 -1.58 -4.22
C ALA A 129 1.51 -2.65 -5.12
N GLU A 130 0.73 -2.23 -6.11
CA GLU A 130 0.11 -3.11 -7.11
C GLU A 130 1.15 -3.85 -7.96
N TRP A 131 2.19 -3.15 -8.41
CA TRP A 131 3.26 -3.76 -9.20
C TRP A 131 4.00 -4.84 -8.40
N LEU A 132 4.21 -4.60 -7.10
CA LEU A 132 4.83 -5.58 -6.22
C LEU A 132 3.96 -6.82 -6.04
N ASP A 133 2.64 -6.66 -5.86
CA ASP A 133 1.71 -7.79 -5.76
C ASP A 133 1.69 -8.60 -7.07
N PHE A 134 1.70 -7.94 -8.22
CA PHE A 134 1.83 -8.58 -9.52
C PHE A 134 3.13 -9.41 -9.64
N LEU A 135 4.28 -8.84 -9.23
CA LEU A 135 5.56 -9.56 -9.25
C LEU A 135 5.53 -10.78 -8.31
N ARG A 136 4.97 -10.62 -7.10
CA ARG A 136 4.83 -11.71 -6.15
C ARG A 136 4.06 -12.87 -6.76
N ARG A 137 2.87 -12.63 -7.29
CA ARG A 137 2.03 -13.65 -7.93
C ARG A 137 2.77 -14.35 -9.07
N ARG A 138 3.48 -13.60 -9.90
CA ARG A 138 4.24 -14.17 -11.02
C ARG A 138 5.41 -15.05 -10.58
N LEU A 139 6.03 -14.76 -9.45
CA LEU A 139 7.14 -15.53 -8.90
C LEU A 139 6.66 -16.76 -8.12
N THR A 140 5.48 -16.70 -7.50
CA THR A 140 4.90 -17.82 -6.74
C THR A 140 4.04 -18.75 -7.59
N GLY A 141 3.72 -18.38 -8.83
CA GLY A 141 2.90 -19.18 -9.75
C GLY A 141 1.39 -19.13 -9.45
N GLU A 142 0.95 -18.12 -8.69
CA GLU A 142 -0.46 -17.83 -8.41
C GLU A 142 -1.10 -16.92 -9.47
#